data_4b6848969e4d5752957cb069556a34ba
#
_entry.id   4b6848969e4d5752957cb069556a34ba
#
_cell.length_a   1.000
_cell.length_b   1.000
_cell.length_c   1.000
_cell.angle_alpha   90.00
_cell.angle_beta   90.00
_cell.angle_gamma   90.00
#
_symmetry.space_group_name_H-M   'P 1'
#
loop_
_entity.id
_entity.type
_entity.pdbx_description
1 polymer ?
#
loop_
_entity_poly.entity_id
_entity_poly.type
_entity_poly.pdbx_seq_one_letter_code
_entity_poly.pdbx_strand_id
1 'polypeptide(L)'
;MPVMAKPRFGHYTQGMRTRFYTHPICREHITPPGHPERPDRLRVIVDRLDDEPFAYLQRLEAPLADESAVLLAHPVEHLEKVKASIPDDGLAVIDDDTTVSPKSLEAALTAIGGAVAGVDDVFSGEAGNVFVAGRPPGHHAEKNRAMGFCLFNNAAIAARHAQREHGAERVAIVDWDVHHGNGTQDIFWDDPSVLYCSTHQMPLYPGTGAAHETGAGNIVNAPLPAGSGSEAFREAFEGKVLPALDRFSPDLIVISAGFDAHRRDPLAELNLEAEDFDWATGVLMERADRLSQGRLVSLLEGGYDLQGLSVSVAAHVGRLLKG
;
A
#
# COMPACT_ATOMS: atom_id res chain seq x y z
N MET A 1 -4.43 -51.29 26.46
CA MET A 1 -5.32 -50.81 25.37
C MET A 1 -4.65 -49.58 24.73
N PRO A 2 -4.33 -49.61 23.45
CA PRO A 2 -3.72 -48.46 22.79
C PRO A 2 -4.77 -47.40 22.48
N VAL A 3 -4.46 -46.17 22.85
CA VAL A 3 -5.27 -44.98 22.53
C VAL A 3 -5.18 -44.72 21.02
N MET A 4 -6.28 -44.87 20.31
CA MET A 4 -6.38 -44.52 18.90
C MET A 4 -6.25 -42.99 18.73
N ALA A 5 -5.23 -42.58 17.99
CA ALA A 5 -5.08 -41.20 17.52
C ALA A 5 -6.24 -40.86 16.57
N LYS A 6 -6.96 -39.79 16.86
CA LYS A 6 -7.98 -39.23 15.95
C LYS A 6 -7.31 -38.79 14.65
N PRO A 7 -7.90 -39.06 13.49
CA PRO A 7 -7.40 -38.54 12.21
C PRO A 7 -7.47 -37.02 12.21
N ARG A 8 -6.33 -36.35 11.89
CA ARG A 8 -6.32 -34.95 11.55
C ARG A 8 -7.09 -34.79 10.23
N PHE A 9 -8.29 -34.24 10.32
CA PHE A 9 -9.00 -33.78 9.14
C PHE A 9 -8.15 -32.68 8.51
N GLY A 10 -7.68 -32.91 7.28
CA GLY A 10 -7.06 -31.89 6.47
C GLY A 10 -8.03 -30.71 6.35
N HIS A 11 -7.53 -29.50 6.66
CA HIS A 11 -8.26 -28.30 6.33
C HIS A 11 -8.41 -28.28 4.80
N TYR A 12 -9.61 -28.51 4.30
CA TYR A 12 -10.00 -28.10 2.97
C TYR A 12 -9.76 -26.60 2.94
N THR A 13 -8.81 -26.17 2.12
CA THR A 13 -8.61 -24.78 1.78
C THR A 13 -9.91 -24.28 1.13
N GLN A 14 -10.77 -23.60 1.88
CA GLN A 14 -11.73 -22.68 1.28
C GLN A 14 -10.84 -21.72 0.48
N GLY A 15 -11.05 -21.62 -0.85
CA GLY A 15 -10.23 -20.80 -1.72
C GLY A 15 -10.08 -19.43 -1.07
N MET A 16 -8.83 -18.95 -0.96
CA MET A 16 -8.53 -17.70 -0.27
C MET A 16 -9.39 -16.59 -0.88
N ARG A 17 -10.23 -15.96 -0.07
CA ARG A 17 -11.11 -14.89 -0.51
C ARG A 17 -10.31 -13.61 -0.57
N THR A 18 -10.23 -13.00 -1.74
CA THR A 18 -9.68 -11.64 -1.90
C THR A 18 -10.78 -10.63 -1.60
N ARG A 19 -10.52 -9.72 -0.67
CA ARG A 19 -11.40 -8.57 -0.39
C ARG A 19 -10.88 -7.32 -1.06
N PHE A 20 -11.80 -6.51 -1.56
CA PHE A 20 -11.52 -5.22 -2.17
C PHE A 20 -12.28 -4.14 -1.43
N TYR A 21 -11.54 -3.21 -0.83
CA TYR A 21 -12.09 -2.06 -0.14
C TYR A 21 -11.94 -0.79 -0.97
N THR A 22 -13.03 -0.05 -1.12
CA THR A 22 -13.05 1.33 -1.64
C THR A 22 -14.27 2.05 -1.07
N HIS A 23 -14.36 3.37 -1.25
CA HIS A 23 -15.54 4.13 -0.84
C HIS A 23 -15.72 5.35 -1.75
N PRO A 24 -16.98 5.74 -2.10
CA PRO A 24 -17.24 6.92 -2.93
C PRO A 24 -16.65 8.21 -2.38
N ILE A 25 -16.59 8.37 -1.06
CA ILE A 25 -16.01 9.57 -0.41
C ILE A 25 -14.55 9.83 -0.81
N CYS A 26 -13.78 8.80 -1.15
CA CYS A 26 -12.41 8.94 -1.62
C CYS A 26 -12.32 9.66 -2.98
N ARG A 27 -13.43 9.79 -3.71
CA ARG A 27 -13.52 10.61 -4.94
C ARG A 27 -13.82 12.08 -4.66
N GLU A 28 -14.30 12.38 -3.43
CA GLU A 28 -14.60 13.75 -2.98
C GLU A 28 -13.36 14.50 -2.46
N HIS A 29 -12.23 13.83 -2.34
CA HIS A 29 -10.92 14.48 -2.24
C HIS A 29 -10.60 15.09 -3.59
N ILE A 30 -10.92 16.39 -3.74
CA ILE A 30 -10.77 17.14 -4.98
C ILE A 30 -9.39 17.80 -5.01
N THR A 31 -8.74 17.69 -6.14
CA THR A 31 -7.44 18.28 -6.44
C THR A 31 -7.58 19.32 -7.56
N PRO A 32 -6.59 20.21 -7.78
CA PRO A 32 -6.66 21.22 -8.83
C PRO A 32 -6.91 20.63 -10.23
N PRO A 33 -7.56 21.36 -11.14
CA PRO A 33 -7.74 20.92 -12.52
C PRO A 33 -6.39 20.56 -13.17
N GLY A 34 -6.31 19.38 -13.77
CA GLY A 34 -5.08 18.88 -14.39
C GLY A 34 -4.08 18.21 -13.43
N HIS A 35 -4.40 18.16 -12.14
CA HIS A 35 -3.58 17.44 -11.16
C HIS A 35 -3.52 15.95 -11.49
N PRO A 36 -2.34 15.29 -11.41
CA PRO A 36 -2.21 13.87 -11.73
C PRO A 36 -2.97 12.98 -10.72
N GLU A 37 -2.87 13.27 -9.42
CA GLU A 37 -3.63 12.61 -8.38
C GLU A 37 -5.06 13.18 -8.35
N ARG A 38 -6.02 12.45 -8.95
CA ARG A 38 -7.38 12.91 -9.21
C ARG A 38 -8.43 11.80 -9.03
N PRO A 39 -9.72 12.16 -8.80
CA PRO A 39 -10.80 11.19 -8.58
C PRO A 39 -10.95 10.13 -9.68
N ASP A 40 -10.61 10.45 -10.94
CA ASP A 40 -10.65 9.51 -12.07
C ASP A 40 -9.81 8.25 -11.85
N ARG A 41 -8.75 8.33 -11.04
CA ARG A 41 -7.91 7.17 -10.69
C ARG A 41 -8.75 6.06 -10.05
N LEU A 42 -9.60 6.37 -9.07
CA LEU A 42 -10.49 5.38 -8.48
C LEU A 42 -11.60 4.93 -9.44
N ARG A 43 -12.09 5.85 -10.29
CA ARG A 43 -13.11 5.48 -11.27
C ARG A 43 -12.63 4.38 -12.20
N VAL A 44 -11.45 4.56 -12.82
CA VAL A 44 -10.94 3.55 -13.77
C VAL A 44 -10.57 2.22 -13.09
N ILE A 45 -10.18 2.23 -11.81
CA ILE A 45 -9.95 1.02 -11.02
C ILE A 45 -11.27 0.27 -10.80
N VAL A 46 -12.29 0.96 -10.31
CA VAL A 46 -13.59 0.34 -10.03
C VAL A 46 -14.22 -0.18 -11.32
N ASP A 47 -14.26 0.65 -12.37
CA ASP A 47 -14.80 0.26 -13.67
C ASP A 47 -14.07 -1.01 -14.22
N ARG A 48 -12.75 -1.07 -14.06
CA ARG A 48 -11.95 -2.22 -14.51
C ARG A 48 -12.20 -3.48 -13.70
N LEU A 49 -12.34 -3.35 -12.39
CA LEU A 49 -12.61 -4.48 -11.52
C LEU A 49 -14.06 -4.97 -11.58
N ASP A 50 -14.98 -4.24 -12.25
CA ASP A 50 -16.34 -4.69 -12.52
C ASP A 50 -16.44 -5.69 -13.70
N ASP A 51 -15.33 -5.88 -14.45
CA ASP A 51 -15.27 -6.86 -15.53
C ASP A 51 -15.39 -8.31 -15.01
N GLU A 52 -15.85 -9.23 -15.87
CA GLU A 52 -16.12 -10.64 -15.56
C GLU A 52 -14.96 -11.39 -14.86
N PRO A 53 -13.67 -11.18 -15.21
CA PRO A 53 -12.57 -11.88 -14.54
C PRO A 53 -12.49 -11.63 -13.02
N PHE A 54 -13.15 -10.56 -12.52
CA PHE A 54 -13.16 -10.16 -11.12
C PHE A 54 -14.50 -10.46 -10.40
N ALA A 55 -15.35 -11.32 -10.97
CA ALA A 55 -16.65 -11.67 -10.42
C ALA A 55 -16.59 -12.29 -8.99
N TYR A 56 -15.47 -12.93 -8.66
CA TYR A 56 -15.23 -13.51 -7.34
C TYR A 56 -14.60 -12.56 -6.32
N LEU A 57 -14.23 -11.33 -6.74
CA LEU A 57 -13.71 -10.30 -5.85
C LEU A 57 -14.80 -9.85 -4.86
N GLN A 58 -14.52 -9.98 -3.57
CA GLN A 58 -15.43 -9.58 -2.51
C GLN A 58 -15.34 -8.08 -2.28
N ARG A 59 -16.31 -7.31 -2.80
CA ARG A 59 -16.32 -5.84 -2.71
C ARG A 59 -16.96 -5.38 -1.42
N LEU A 60 -16.29 -4.48 -0.73
CA LEU A 60 -16.72 -3.90 0.54
C LEU A 60 -16.52 -2.39 0.52
N GLU A 61 -17.39 -1.66 1.18
CA GLU A 61 -17.15 -0.24 1.45
C GLU A 61 -16.15 -0.11 2.60
N ALA A 62 -15.11 0.70 2.37
CA ALA A 62 -14.14 1.02 3.42
C ALA A 62 -14.83 1.79 4.55
N PRO A 63 -14.71 1.37 5.81
CA PRO A 63 -15.28 2.10 6.92
C PRO A 63 -14.55 3.42 7.16
N LEU A 64 -15.23 4.38 7.77
CA LEU A 64 -14.57 5.59 8.28
C LEU A 64 -13.80 5.23 9.56
N ALA A 65 -12.48 5.43 9.56
CA ALA A 65 -11.67 5.24 10.76
C ALA A 65 -11.92 6.35 11.80
N ASP A 66 -11.79 6.00 13.07
CA ASP A 66 -11.66 6.99 14.14
C ASP A 66 -10.32 7.75 14.02
N GLU A 67 -10.31 9.03 14.35
CA GLU A 67 -9.11 9.86 14.31
C GLU A 67 -7.94 9.28 15.13
N SER A 68 -8.22 8.51 16.17
CA SER A 68 -7.19 7.82 16.97
C SER A 68 -6.35 6.83 16.18
N ALA A 69 -6.86 6.32 15.03
CA ALA A 69 -6.08 5.48 14.15
C ALA A 69 -4.88 6.22 13.55
N VAL A 70 -5.03 7.52 13.25
CA VAL A 70 -3.93 8.37 12.76
C VAL A 70 -2.79 8.42 13.78
N LEU A 71 -3.12 8.43 15.07
CA LEU A 71 -2.14 8.54 16.15
C LEU A 71 -1.26 7.29 16.32
N LEU A 72 -1.52 6.23 15.57
CA LEU A 72 -0.65 5.06 15.52
C LEU A 72 0.70 5.35 14.82
N ALA A 73 0.69 6.26 13.85
CA ALA A 73 1.87 6.58 13.06
C ALA A 73 2.26 8.07 13.11
N HIS A 74 1.31 8.95 13.45
CA HIS A 74 1.51 10.40 13.47
C HIS A 74 1.17 10.97 14.84
N PRO A 75 1.88 12.01 15.30
CA PRO A 75 1.51 12.71 16.53
C PRO A 75 0.25 13.56 16.36
N VAL A 76 -0.39 13.91 17.47
CA VAL A 76 -1.64 14.68 17.47
C VAL A 76 -1.48 16.04 16.78
N GLU A 77 -0.31 16.65 16.84
CA GLU A 77 0.00 17.95 16.22
C GLU A 77 -0.09 17.86 14.69
N HIS A 78 0.29 16.71 14.09
CA HIS A 78 0.16 16.49 12.66
C HIS A 78 -1.33 16.35 12.25
N LEU A 79 -2.10 15.56 13.00
CA LEU A 79 -3.54 15.43 12.78
C LEU A 79 -4.24 16.80 12.86
N GLU A 80 -3.99 17.57 13.92
CA GLU A 80 -4.60 18.88 14.08
C GLU A 80 -4.16 19.89 13.00
N LYS A 81 -2.91 19.82 12.54
CA LYS A 81 -2.43 20.62 11.41
C LYS A 81 -3.20 20.28 10.13
N VAL A 82 -3.38 19.00 9.82
CA VAL A 82 -4.15 18.58 8.63
C VAL A 82 -5.60 19.05 8.77
N LYS A 83 -6.25 18.85 9.92
CA LYS A 83 -7.63 19.29 10.18
C LYS A 83 -7.78 20.81 10.00
N ALA A 84 -6.85 21.59 10.56
CA ALA A 84 -6.86 23.05 10.46
C ALA A 84 -6.63 23.55 9.01
N SER A 85 -6.07 22.71 8.13
CA SER A 85 -5.82 23.04 6.73
C SER A 85 -7.03 22.76 5.83
N ILE A 86 -8.05 22.03 6.31
CA ILE A 86 -9.24 21.71 5.51
C ILE A 86 -10.07 22.99 5.34
N PRO A 87 -10.32 23.43 4.10
CA PRO A 87 -11.12 24.60 3.84
C PRO A 87 -12.63 24.28 3.94
N ASP A 88 -13.44 25.30 4.28
CA ASP A 88 -14.90 25.18 4.21
C ASP A 88 -15.40 25.05 2.77
N ASP A 89 -14.69 25.65 1.80
CA ASP A 89 -15.00 25.62 0.37
C ASP A 89 -13.71 25.75 -0.48
N GLY A 90 -13.76 25.23 -1.71
CA GLY A 90 -12.64 25.30 -2.64
C GLY A 90 -11.45 24.41 -2.27
N LEU A 91 -10.24 24.91 -2.48
CA LEU A 91 -8.99 24.19 -2.28
C LEU A 91 -8.04 24.99 -1.39
N ALA A 92 -7.29 24.31 -0.54
CA ALA A 92 -6.19 24.87 0.22
C ALA A 92 -4.90 24.08 -0.02
N VAL A 93 -3.74 24.74 0.10
CA VAL A 93 -2.41 24.13 -0.07
C VAL A 93 -1.88 23.82 1.33
N ILE A 94 -1.44 22.59 1.53
CA ILE A 94 -0.83 22.13 2.80
C ILE A 94 0.69 21.94 2.66
N ASP A 95 1.18 21.62 1.47
CA ASP A 95 2.58 21.57 1.07
C ASP A 95 2.71 21.92 -0.42
N ASP A 96 3.92 22.06 -0.93
CA ASP A 96 4.21 22.54 -2.30
C ASP A 96 3.42 21.81 -3.40
N ASP A 97 3.18 20.51 -3.23
CA ASP A 97 2.48 19.63 -4.17
C ASP A 97 1.19 19.00 -3.59
N THR A 98 0.84 19.32 -2.35
CA THR A 98 -0.25 18.66 -1.63
C THR A 98 -1.37 19.64 -1.31
N THR A 99 -2.55 19.38 -1.86
CA THR A 99 -3.75 20.21 -1.69
C THR A 99 -4.84 19.44 -0.98
N VAL A 100 -5.72 20.18 -0.29
CA VAL A 100 -6.89 19.66 0.40
C VAL A 100 -8.16 20.38 -0.02
N SER A 101 -9.28 19.68 0.05
CA SER A 101 -10.64 20.16 -0.21
C SER A 101 -11.54 19.82 1.00
N PRO A 102 -12.77 20.29 1.07
CA PRO A 102 -13.64 20.09 2.24
C PRO A 102 -13.81 18.64 2.68
N LYS A 103 -13.70 17.68 1.76
CA LYS A 103 -13.86 16.23 2.03
C LYS A 103 -12.55 15.47 2.15
N SER A 104 -11.41 16.13 2.10
CA SER A 104 -10.11 15.46 2.11
C SER A 104 -9.82 14.70 3.40
N LEU A 105 -10.20 15.24 4.57
CA LEU A 105 -10.03 14.55 5.84
C LEU A 105 -10.90 13.28 5.92
N GLU A 106 -12.17 13.38 5.55
CA GLU A 106 -13.10 12.25 5.55
C GLU A 106 -12.62 11.14 4.59
N ALA A 107 -12.14 11.54 3.41
CA ALA A 107 -11.56 10.61 2.43
C ALA A 107 -10.29 9.91 2.99
N ALA A 108 -9.38 10.67 3.60
CA ALA A 108 -8.16 10.12 4.20
C ALA A 108 -8.47 9.15 5.35
N LEU A 109 -9.38 9.51 6.25
CA LEU A 109 -9.82 8.62 7.33
C LEU A 109 -10.51 7.37 6.82
N THR A 110 -11.23 7.46 5.68
CA THR A 110 -11.85 6.29 5.06
C THR A 110 -10.81 5.39 4.37
N ALA A 111 -9.77 5.96 3.75
CA ALA A 111 -8.65 5.17 3.22
C ALA A 111 -7.92 4.41 4.34
N ILE A 112 -7.68 5.07 5.48
CA ILE A 112 -7.15 4.44 6.70
C ILE A 112 -8.10 3.35 7.19
N GLY A 113 -9.40 3.60 7.23
CA GLY A 113 -10.40 2.62 7.66
C GLY A 113 -10.41 1.36 6.82
N GLY A 114 -10.23 1.49 5.50
CA GLY A 114 -10.05 0.35 4.61
C GLY A 114 -8.77 -0.43 4.91
N ALA A 115 -7.66 0.27 5.18
CA ALA A 115 -6.39 -0.36 5.53
C ALA A 115 -6.46 -1.14 6.85
N VAL A 116 -7.08 -0.55 7.89
CA VAL A 116 -7.32 -1.17 9.21
C VAL A 116 -8.24 -2.38 9.07
N ALA A 117 -9.38 -2.24 8.38
CA ALA A 117 -10.30 -3.35 8.15
C ALA A 117 -9.65 -4.50 7.36
N GLY A 118 -8.78 -4.18 6.40
CA GLY A 118 -8.03 -5.18 5.66
C GLY A 118 -7.07 -5.97 6.55
N VAL A 119 -6.43 -5.31 7.51
CA VAL A 119 -5.60 -5.99 8.53
C VAL A 119 -6.46 -6.91 9.40
N ASP A 120 -7.59 -6.41 9.91
CA ASP A 120 -8.51 -7.21 10.73
C ASP A 120 -8.97 -8.48 10.00
N ASP A 121 -9.28 -8.35 8.71
CA ASP A 121 -9.74 -9.44 7.86
C ASP A 121 -8.71 -10.56 7.70
N VAL A 122 -7.45 -10.20 7.43
CA VAL A 122 -6.41 -11.23 7.24
C VAL A 122 -5.98 -11.88 8.55
N PHE A 123 -6.10 -11.19 9.69
CA PHE A 123 -5.83 -11.78 11.00
C PHE A 123 -7.00 -12.63 11.52
N SER A 124 -8.24 -12.27 11.24
CA SER A 124 -9.42 -13.08 11.59
C SER A 124 -9.64 -14.28 10.67
N GLY A 125 -8.98 -14.32 9.50
CA GLY A 125 -9.17 -15.34 8.48
C GLY A 125 -10.43 -15.13 7.61
N GLU A 126 -11.05 -13.97 7.69
CA GLU A 126 -12.18 -13.58 6.82
C GLU A 126 -11.73 -13.34 5.37
N ALA A 127 -10.46 -12.94 5.18
CA ALA A 127 -9.80 -12.84 3.89
C ALA A 127 -8.44 -13.51 3.90
N GLY A 128 -8.01 -14.06 2.76
CA GLY A 128 -6.64 -14.50 2.57
C GLY A 128 -5.71 -13.32 2.23
N ASN A 129 -6.22 -12.38 1.45
CA ASN A 129 -5.54 -11.14 1.11
C ASN A 129 -6.56 -10.03 0.84
N VAL A 130 -6.07 -8.78 0.87
CA VAL A 130 -6.92 -7.59 0.70
C VAL A 130 -6.24 -6.59 -0.23
N PHE A 131 -7.03 -5.96 -1.11
CA PHE A 131 -6.63 -4.75 -1.83
C PHE A 131 -7.52 -3.58 -1.43
N VAL A 132 -6.92 -2.46 -1.06
CA VAL A 132 -7.61 -1.22 -0.68
C VAL A 132 -7.32 -0.14 -1.72
N ALA A 133 -8.33 0.29 -2.45
CA ALA A 133 -8.24 1.43 -3.35
C ALA A 133 -8.80 2.68 -2.65
N GLY A 134 -7.95 3.34 -1.87
CA GLY A 134 -8.24 4.60 -1.17
C GLY A 134 -7.56 5.79 -1.83
N ARG A 135 -8.04 6.98 -1.55
CA ARG A 135 -7.43 8.28 -1.83
C ARG A 135 -7.71 9.22 -0.66
N PRO A 136 -6.74 10.09 -0.31
CA PRO A 136 -5.39 10.27 -0.87
C PRO A 136 -4.45 9.08 -0.62
N PRO A 137 -3.28 8.98 -1.34
CA PRO A 137 -2.23 8.02 -1.04
C PRO A 137 -1.54 8.31 0.29
N GLY A 138 -0.53 7.50 0.69
CA GLY A 138 0.00 7.61 2.04
C GLY A 138 1.52 7.60 2.19
N HIS A 139 2.28 6.94 1.32
CA HIS A 139 3.67 6.59 1.59
C HIS A 139 4.65 7.78 1.73
N HIS A 140 4.29 8.97 1.22
CA HIS A 140 5.09 10.19 1.39
C HIS A 140 4.81 10.95 2.68
N ALA A 141 3.68 10.69 3.37
CA ALA A 141 3.38 11.36 4.63
C ALA A 141 4.40 10.95 5.71
N GLU A 142 5.29 11.88 6.07
CA GLU A 142 6.26 11.71 7.13
C GLU A 142 5.56 11.81 8.50
N LYS A 143 6.28 11.49 9.55
CA LYS A 143 5.71 11.50 10.90
C LYS A 143 4.98 12.81 11.24
N ASN A 144 5.50 13.96 10.80
CA ASN A 144 5.01 15.30 11.11
C ASN A 144 4.67 16.16 9.89
N ARG A 145 4.70 15.59 8.67
CA ARG A 145 4.53 16.35 7.43
C ARG A 145 3.67 15.61 6.41
N ALA A 146 2.62 16.28 5.94
CA ALA A 146 1.90 15.91 4.74
C ALA A 146 2.67 16.43 3.52
N MET A 147 2.92 15.59 2.52
CA MET A 147 3.62 15.92 1.28
C MET A 147 3.40 14.84 0.22
N GLY A 148 3.80 15.08 -1.03
CA GLY A 148 3.69 14.07 -2.09
C GLY A 148 2.25 13.59 -2.29
N PHE A 149 1.27 14.46 -2.23
CA PHE A 149 -0.16 14.16 -2.29
C PHE A 149 -0.71 13.41 -1.08
N CYS A 150 0.11 13.06 -0.09
CA CYS A 150 -0.23 12.22 1.06
C CYS A 150 -0.52 13.07 2.30
N LEU A 151 -1.62 12.78 3.00
CA LEU A 151 -1.98 13.44 4.26
C LEU A 151 -1.53 12.64 5.48
N PHE A 152 -1.80 11.32 5.47
CA PHE A 152 -1.41 10.37 6.52
C PHE A 152 -0.85 9.11 5.86
N ASN A 153 0.02 8.40 6.57
CA ASN A 153 0.66 7.20 6.05
C ASN A 153 -0.18 5.95 6.30
N ASN A 154 -0.97 5.56 5.30
CA ASN A 154 -1.90 4.44 5.38
C ASN A 154 -1.18 3.12 5.70
N ALA A 155 -0.02 2.87 5.08
CA ALA A 155 0.76 1.64 5.29
C ALA A 155 1.38 1.58 6.69
N ALA A 156 1.88 2.70 7.20
CA ALA A 156 2.42 2.78 8.56
C ALA A 156 1.32 2.57 9.60
N ILE A 157 0.14 3.15 9.40
CA ILE A 157 -1.01 2.97 10.28
C ILE A 157 -1.47 1.51 10.28
N ALA A 158 -1.55 0.86 9.10
CA ALA A 158 -1.89 -0.56 8.98
C ALA A 158 -0.89 -1.44 9.73
N ALA A 159 0.43 -1.18 9.58
CA ALA A 159 1.47 -1.91 10.29
C ALA A 159 1.35 -1.77 11.81
N ARG A 160 1.16 -0.55 12.31
CA ARG A 160 0.97 -0.29 13.74
C ARG A 160 -0.33 -0.89 14.29
N HIS A 161 -1.40 -0.87 13.49
CA HIS A 161 -2.66 -1.52 13.87
C HIS A 161 -2.47 -3.03 14.04
N ALA A 162 -1.79 -3.69 13.10
CA ALA A 162 -1.46 -5.11 13.21
C ALA A 162 -0.66 -5.43 14.48
N GLN A 163 0.31 -4.59 14.83
CA GLN A 163 1.09 -4.75 16.04
C GLN A 163 0.25 -4.59 17.31
N ARG A 164 -0.58 -3.52 17.36
CA ARG A 164 -1.34 -3.15 18.55
C ARG A 164 -2.52 -4.07 18.82
N GLU A 165 -3.30 -4.38 17.78
CA GLU A 165 -4.59 -5.08 17.96
C GLU A 165 -4.45 -6.59 17.74
N HIS A 166 -3.50 -7.03 16.92
CA HIS A 166 -3.33 -8.45 16.59
C HIS A 166 -2.04 -9.07 17.12
N GLY A 167 -1.19 -8.28 17.82
CA GLY A 167 0.04 -8.79 18.41
C GLY A 167 1.10 -9.21 17.39
N ALA A 168 1.06 -8.67 16.15
CA ALA A 168 2.12 -8.89 15.19
C ALA A 168 3.44 -8.32 15.74
N GLU A 169 4.47 -9.14 15.84
CA GLU A 169 5.78 -8.70 16.34
C GLU A 169 6.58 -8.01 15.23
N ARG A 170 6.46 -8.52 14.00
CA ARG A 170 7.21 -8.05 12.82
C ARG A 170 6.26 -7.82 11.65
N VAL A 171 6.28 -6.62 11.10
CA VAL A 171 5.51 -6.28 9.89
C VAL A 171 6.47 -5.83 8.80
N ALA A 172 6.30 -6.35 7.59
CA ALA A 172 7.05 -5.87 6.43
C ALA A 172 6.16 -4.99 5.56
N ILE A 173 6.68 -3.83 5.16
CA ILE A 173 6.08 -2.95 4.15
C ILE A 173 6.97 -3.03 2.91
N VAL A 174 6.40 -3.49 1.79
CA VAL A 174 7.05 -3.53 0.49
C VAL A 174 6.41 -2.48 -0.41
N ASP A 175 7.22 -1.53 -0.83
CA ASP A 175 6.81 -0.39 -1.62
C ASP A 175 7.41 -0.51 -3.03
N TRP A 176 6.57 -0.57 -4.04
CA TRP A 176 6.98 -0.57 -5.45
C TRP A 176 6.45 0.62 -6.23
N ASP A 177 5.91 1.64 -5.53
CA ASP A 177 5.69 2.94 -6.15
C ASP A 177 6.99 3.43 -6.80
N VAL A 178 6.89 4.18 -7.89
CA VAL A 178 8.08 4.67 -8.60
C VAL A 178 8.84 5.71 -7.79
N HIS A 179 8.14 6.38 -6.85
CA HIS A 179 8.73 7.33 -5.92
C HIS A 179 9.14 6.63 -4.62
N HIS A 180 10.22 7.06 -4.02
CA HIS A 180 10.61 6.56 -2.71
C HIS A 180 9.60 6.98 -1.63
N GLY A 181 9.07 6.04 -0.86
CA GLY A 181 8.16 6.31 0.26
C GLY A 181 8.89 6.86 1.48
N ASN A 182 9.38 8.11 1.37
CA ASN A 182 10.15 8.78 2.43
C ASN A 182 9.39 8.85 3.76
N GLY A 183 8.07 8.96 3.72
CA GLY A 183 7.25 9.01 4.93
C GLY A 183 7.26 7.68 5.68
N THR A 184 7.14 6.57 4.97
CA THR A 184 7.24 5.24 5.59
C THR A 184 8.64 5.02 6.15
N GLN A 185 9.69 5.38 5.41
CA GLN A 185 11.07 5.34 5.90
C GLN A 185 11.27 6.19 7.16
N ASP A 186 10.77 7.45 7.17
CA ASP A 186 10.89 8.38 8.31
C ASP A 186 10.23 7.81 9.58
N ILE A 187 9.00 7.30 9.45
CA ILE A 187 8.24 6.77 10.59
C ILE A 187 8.94 5.57 11.24
N PHE A 188 9.59 4.72 10.45
CA PHE A 188 10.21 3.49 10.93
C PHE A 188 11.74 3.51 10.98
N TRP A 189 12.37 4.69 10.84
CA TRP A 189 13.83 4.83 10.77
C TRP A 189 14.56 4.16 11.93
N ASP A 190 14.05 4.32 13.15
CA ASP A 190 14.65 3.80 14.39
C ASP A 190 13.89 2.58 14.95
N ASP A 191 12.96 1.99 14.19
CA ASP A 191 12.12 0.90 14.67
C ASP A 191 12.32 -0.40 13.91
N PRO A 192 13.18 -1.31 14.41
CA PRO A 192 13.48 -2.57 13.75
C PRO A 192 12.33 -3.59 13.78
N SER A 193 11.19 -3.30 14.41
CA SER A 193 10.01 -4.17 14.38
C SER A 193 9.25 -4.09 13.05
N VAL A 194 9.54 -3.07 12.23
CA VAL A 194 8.97 -2.93 10.87
C VAL A 194 10.09 -2.89 9.85
N LEU A 195 10.06 -3.84 8.91
CA LEU A 195 10.93 -3.84 7.74
C LEU A 195 10.28 -2.98 6.65
N TYR A 196 11.01 -2.01 6.11
CA TYR A 196 10.63 -1.27 4.91
C TYR A 196 11.55 -1.63 3.75
N CYS A 197 10.97 -2.10 2.65
CA CYS A 197 11.69 -2.36 1.40
C CYS A 197 11.08 -1.51 0.29
N SER A 198 11.90 -0.78 -0.46
CA SER A 198 11.43 0.04 -1.58
C SER A 198 12.24 -0.19 -2.85
N THR A 199 11.54 -0.35 -3.97
CA THR A 199 12.09 -0.22 -5.32
C THR A 199 11.54 1.06 -5.93
N HIS A 200 12.38 1.99 -6.34
CA HIS A 200 11.97 3.31 -6.83
C HIS A 200 12.98 3.85 -7.83
N GLN A 201 12.57 4.81 -8.65
CA GLN A 201 13.49 5.51 -9.53
C GLN A 201 14.38 6.47 -8.73
N MET A 202 15.67 6.51 -9.03
CA MET A 202 16.59 7.49 -8.46
C MET A 202 17.63 7.91 -9.50
N PRO A 203 17.88 9.24 -9.70
CA PRO A 203 17.25 10.36 -8.98
C PRO A 203 15.80 10.62 -9.41
N LEU A 204 14.94 10.89 -8.46
CA LEU A 204 13.55 11.33 -8.63
C LEU A 204 13.06 11.96 -7.32
N TYR A 205 11.87 12.60 -7.32
CA TYR A 205 11.19 13.03 -6.10
C TYR A 205 11.04 11.83 -5.12
N PRO A 206 11.18 12.00 -3.82
CA PRO A 206 11.48 13.22 -3.08
C PRO A 206 13.00 13.48 -2.89
N GLY A 207 13.89 12.70 -3.53
CA GLY A 207 15.33 12.86 -3.44
C GLY A 207 16.00 12.07 -2.31
N THR A 208 15.24 11.16 -1.67
CA THR A 208 15.67 10.21 -0.63
C THR A 208 15.65 8.77 -1.17
N GLY A 209 16.02 7.78 -0.37
CA GLY A 209 15.96 6.37 -0.75
C GLY A 209 17.28 5.85 -1.31
N ALA A 210 18.40 6.49 -0.99
CA ALA A 210 19.70 5.96 -1.39
C ALA A 210 19.97 4.59 -0.72
N ALA A 211 20.64 3.69 -1.44
CA ALA A 211 20.89 2.33 -0.97
C ALA A 211 21.66 2.23 0.37
N HIS A 212 22.31 3.31 0.79
CA HIS A 212 23.02 3.40 2.07
C HIS A 212 22.13 3.89 3.24
N GLU A 213 20.91 4.33 2.96
CA GLU A 213 19.92 4.71 3.98
C GLU A 213 19.29 3.42 4.52
N THR A 214 19.77 2.96 5.67
CA THR A 214 19.44 1.63 6.21
C THR A 214 18.69 1.67 7.55
N GLY A 215 18.47 2.88 8.13
CA GLY A 215 17.81 3.03 9.43
C GLY A 215 18.49 2.21 10.53
N ALA A 216 17.74 1.56 11.37
CA ALA A 216 18.21 0.60 12.37
C ALA A 216 18.57 -0.78 11.78
N GLY A 217 18.84 -0.86 10.47
CA GLY A 217 19.09 -2.10 9.72
C GLY A 217 17.80 -2.72 9.14
N ASN A 218 16.70 -2.01 9.22
CA ASN A 218 15.36 -2.41 8.81
C ASN A 218 14.87 -1.70 7.54
N ILE A 219 15.67 -0.84 6.94
CA ILE A 219 15.36 -0.14 5.69
C ILE A 219 16.19 -0.77 4.55
N VAL A 220 15.53 -1.14 3.47
CA VAL A 220 16.14 -1.76 2.28
C VAL A 220 15.74 -0.98 1.04
N ASN A 221 16.56 -0.05 0.63
CA ASN A 221 16.38 0.73 -0.58
C ASN A 221 17.05 0.07 -1.78
N ALA A 222 16.29 -0.09 -2.85
CA ALA A 222 16.72 -0.65 -4.13
C ALA A 222 16.44 0.35 -5.27
N PRO A 223 17.18 1.47 -5.31
CA PRO A 223 17.00 2.49 -6.34
C PRO A 223 17.33 1.93 -7.73
N LEU A 224 16.51 2.33 -8.71
CA LEU A 224 16.60 1.97 -10.12
C LEU A 224 16.88 3.24 -10.96
N PRO A 225 17.82 3.22 -11.91
CA PRO A 225 18.02 4.33 -12.81
C PRO A 225 16.83 4.54 -13.75
N ALA A 226 16.60 5.77 -14.19
CA ALA A 226 15.62 6.07 -15.24
C ALA A 226 15.82 5.16 -16.47
N GLY A 227 14.73 4.73 -17.10
CA GLY A 227 14.75 3.81 -18.22
C GLY A 227 14.79 2.33 -17.83
N SER A 228 14.93 1.98 -16.54
CA SER A 228 14.88 0.59 -16.09
C SER A 228 13.52 -0.04 -16.36
N GLY A 229 13.54 -1.28 -16.82
CA GLY A 229 12.37 -2.12 -17.10
C GLY A 229 12.33 -3.37 -16.23
N SER A 230 11.56 -4.36 -16.69
CA SER A 230 11.26 -5.60 -15.99
C SER A 230 12.49 -6.33 -15.44
N GLU A 231 13.58 -6.45 -16.22
CA GLU A 231 14.77 -7.19 -15.80
C GLU A 231 15.41 -6.55 -14.56
N ALA A 232 15.69 -5.24 -14.60
CA ALA A 232 16.29 -4.52 -13.47
C ALA A 232 15.38 -4.51 -12.24
N PHE A 233 14.07 -4.38 -12.43
CA PHE A 233 13.09 -4.44 -11.34
C PHE A 233 13.10 -5.81 -10.66
N ARG A 234 13.07 -6.90 -11.42
CA ARG A 234 13.09 -8.27 -10.89
C ARG A 234 14.42 -8.57 -10.20
N GLU A 235 15.54 -8.16 -10.79
CA GLU A 235 16.87 -8.29 -10.16
C GLU A 235 16.92 -7.58 -8.80
N ALA A 236 16.37 -6.36 -8.70
CA ALA A 236 16.29 -5.63 -7.44
C ALA A 236 15.41 -6.34 -6.39
N PHE A 237 14.27 -6.87 -6.81
CA PHE A 237 13.39 -7.65 -5.95
C PHE A 237 14.07 -8.93 -5.44
N GLU A 238 14.59 -9.75 -6.35
CA GLU A 238 15.23 -11.05 -6.05
C GLU A 238 16.53 -10.87 -5.27
N GLY A 239 17.30 -9.83 -5.58
CA GLY A 239 18.60 -9.58 -4.95
C GLY A 239 18.54 -8.87 -3.60
N LYS A 240 17.49 -8.08 -3.34
CA LYS A 240 17.39 -7.24 -2.13
C LYS A 240 16.12 -7.46 -1.34
N VAL A 241 14.94 -7.30 -1.96
CA VAL A 241 13.65 -7.32 -1.26
C VAL A 241 13.34 -8.71 -0.71
N LEU A 242 13.33 -9.73 -1.57
CA LEU A 242 12.97 -11.08 -1.15
C LEU A 242 13.93 -11.67 -0.09
N PRO A 243 15.28 -11.52 -0.20
CA PRO A 243 16.18 -11.94 0.85
C PRO A 243 16.00 -11.18 2.17
N ALA A 244 15.59 -9.91 2.13
CA ALA A 244 15.29 -9.15 3.35
C ALA A 244 14.04 -9.69 4.04
N LEU A 245 12.96 -9.95 3.29
CA LEU A 245 11.73 -10.59 3.79
C LEU A 245 12.03 -11.97 4.42
N ASP A 246 12.81 -12.80 3.71
CA ASP A 246 13.16 -14.15 4.19
C ASP A 246 13.94 -14.12 5.51
N ARG A 247 14.83 -13.15 5.70
CA ARG A 247 15.57 -12.96 6.97
C ARG A 247 14.71 -12.36 8.08
N PHE A 248 13.85 -11.42 7.73
CA PHE A 248 13.00 -10.70 8.68
C PHE A 248 11.86 -11.56 9.21
N SER A 249 11.30 -12.44 8.38
CA SER A 249 10.22 -13.37 8.73
C SER A 249 9.01 -12.65 9.34
N PRO A 250 8.29 -11.82 8.57
CA PRO A 250 7.20 -10.99 9.06
C PRO A 250 5.95 -11.82 9.41
N ASP A 251 5.12 -11.27 10.31
CA ASP A 251 3.79 -11.79 10.66
C ASP A 251 2.69 -11.25 9.72
N LEU A 252 2.99 -10.17 9.00
CA LEU A 252 2.15 -9.52 8.00
C LEU A 252 3.02 -8.89 6.92
N ILE A 253 2.60 -9.00 5.66
CA ILE A 253 3.15 -8.20 4.54
C ILE A 253 2.13 -7.14 4.15
N VAL A 254 2.52 -5.88 4.20
CA VAL A 254 1.78 -4.73 3.63
C VAL A 254 2.47 -4.33 2.33
N ILE A 255 1.70 -4.03 1.29
CA ILE A 255 2.21 -3.52 0.03
C ILE A 255 1.75 -2.08 -0.13
N SER A 256 2.69 -1.15 -0.24
CA SER A 256 2.43 0.18 -0.83
C SER A 256 2.48 0.01 -2.34
N ALA A 257 1.27 -0.13 -2.92
CA ALA A 257 1.07 -0.51 -4.30
C ALA A 257 0.86 0.73 -5.20
N GLY A 258 1.96 1.39 -5.57
CA GLY A 258 1.97 2.36 -6.67
C GLY A 258 2.03 1.65 -8.03
N PHE A 259 1.45 2.26 -9.04
CA PHE A 259 1.43 1.76 -10.41
C PHE A 259 2.03 2.78 -11.41
N ASP A 260 2.71 3.79 -10.89
CA ASP A 260 3.40 4.85 -11.63
C ASP A 260 4.80 4.45 -12.13
N ALA A 261 5.30 3.27 -11.76
CA ALA A 261 6.44 2.67 -12.43
C ALA A 261 6.08 2.12 -13.83
N HIS A 262 4.80 2.10 -14.20
CA HIS A 262 4.36 1.68 -15.53
C HIS A 262 4.84 2.66 -16.61
N ARG A 263 5.36 2.15 -17.74
CA ARG A 263 5.96 2.94 -18.85
C ARG A 263 5.11 4.08 -19.43
N ARG A 264 3.81 4.11 -19.16
CA ARG A 264 2.90 5.15 -19.61
C ARG A 264 2.76 6.30 -18.61
N ASP A 265 3.31 6.14 -17.40
CA ASP A 265 3.14 7.15 -16.37
C ASP A 265 3.88 8.44 -16.73
N PRO A 266 3.22 9.61 -16.56
CA PRO A 266 3.83 10.88 -16.92
C PRO A 266 4.81 11.43 -15.89
N LEU A 267 4.89 10.86 -14.68
CA LEU A 267 5.68 11.41 -13.57
C LEU A 267 7.05 10.75 -13.40
N ALA A 268 7.33 9.66 -14.13
CA ALA A 268 8.58 8.93 -14.02
C ALA A 268 9.01 8.29 -15.35
N GLU A 269 10.17 7.65 -15.35
CA GLU A 269 10.80 7.11 -16.56
C GLU A 269 11.11 5.61 -16.44
N LEU A 270 10.54 4.90 -15.43
CA LEU A 270 10.62 3.44 -15.41
C LEU A 270 9.72 2.84 -16.51
N ASN A 271 10.06 1.65 -16.98
CA ASN A 271 9.39 1.01 -18.09
C ASN A 271 8.81 -0.35 -17.68
N LEU A 272 8.04 -0.38 -16.58
CA LEU A 272 7.33 -1.59 -16.18
C LEU A 272 6.04 -1.77 -16.98
N GLU A 273 5.62 -3.00 -17.10
CA GLU A 273 4.37 -3.43 -17.70
C GLU A 273 3.46 -4.08 -16.64
N ALA A 274 2.20 -4.30 -16.99
CA ALA A 274 1.23 -4.92 -16.08
C ALA A 274 1.69 -6.29 -15.54
N GLU A 275 2.43 -7.05 -16.35
CA GLU A 275 2.99 -8.36 -16.02
C GLU A 275 4.04 -8.29 -14.91
N ASP A 276 4.71 -7.16 -14.72
CA ASP A 276 5.68 -6.97 -13.64
C ASP A 276 4.99 -6.83 -12.29
N PHE A 277 3.84 -6.15 -12.25
CA PHE A 277 3.02 -6.06 -11.05
C PHE A 277 2.33 -7.40 -10.72
N ASP A 278 1.90 -8.18 -11.74
CA ASP A 278 1.42 -9.57 -11.54
C ASP A 278 2.52 -10.44 -10.93
N TRP A 279 3.73 -10.38 -11.48
CA TRP A 279 4.88 -11.14 -10.98
C TRP A 279 5.26 -10.74 -9.55
N ALA A 280 5.42 -9.44 -9.28
CA ALA A 280 5.77 -8.95 -7.93
C ALA A 280 4.72 -9.37 -6.90
N THR A 281 3.44 -9.28 -7.25
CA THR A 281 2.34 -9.77 -6.41
C THR A 281 2.49 -11.25 -6.12
N GLY A 282 2.74 -12.07 -7.14
CA GLY A 282 2.89 -13.51 -7.00
C GLY A 282 4.03 -13.91 -6.06
N VAL A 283 5.21 -13.31 -6.23
CA VAL A 283 6.37 -13.63 -5.37
C VAL A 283 6.19 -13.14 -3.93
N LEU A 284 5.41 -12.06 -3.70
CA LEU A 284 5.07 -11.61 -2.35
C LEU A 284 4.00 -12.50 -1.71
N MET A 285 3.01 -12.99 -2.47
CA MET A 285 2.04 -13.98 -1.98
C MET A 285 2.73 -15.29 -1.55
N GLU A 286 3.68 -15.79 -2.35
CA GLU A 286 4.48 -16.97 -1.98
C GLU A 286 5.26 -16.76 -0.66
N ARG A 287 5.75 -15.52 -0.40
CA ARG A 287 6.41 -15.19 0.87
C ARG A 287 5.39 -15.06 1.99
N ALA A 288 4.23 -14.46 1.72
CA ALA A 288 3.16 -14.38 2.71
C ALA A 288 2.70 -15.77 3.17
N ASP A 289 2.49 -16.70 2.25
CA ASP A 289 2.12 -18.08 2.57
C ASP A 289 3.14 -18.75 3.48
N ARG A 290 4.41 -18.55 3.18
CA ARG A 290 5.52 -19.21 3.91
C ARG A 290 5.86 -18.55 5.22
N LEU A 291 5.78 -17.21 5.32
CA LEU A 291 6.29 -16.43 6.45
C LEU A 291 5.18 -15.89 7.36
N SER A 292 4.05 -15.46 6.78
CA SER A 292 2.97 -14.74 7.48
C SER A 292 1.61 -15.43 7.39
N GLN A 293 1.56 -16.75 7.20
CA GLN A 293 0.32 -17.55 7.11
C GLN A 293 -0.64 -17.03 6.02
N GLY A 294 -0.11 -16.52 4.92
CA GLY A 294 -0.87 -15.93 3.83
C GLY A 294 -1.30 -14.48 4.04
N ARG A 295 -1.03 -13.87 5.20
CA ARG A 295 -1.49 -12.52 5.52
C ARG A 295 -0.79 -11.46 4.66
N LEU A 296 -1.57 -10.82 3.78
CA LEU A 296 -1.12 -9.80 2.85
C LEU A 296 -2.21 -8.73 2.68
N VAL A 297 -1.84 -7.47 2.88
CA VAL A 297 -2.71 -6.30 2.66
C VAL A 297 -2.02 -5.36 1.69
N SER A 298 -2.68 -5.03 0.58
CA SER A 298 -2.17 -4.12 -0.45
C SER A 298 -2.95 -2.81 -0.45
N LEU A 299 -2.25 -1.68 -0.48
CA LEU A 299 -2.81 -0.35 -0.39
C LEU A 299 -2.40 0.46 -1.64
N LEU A 300 -3.36 1.07 -2.32
CA LEU A 300 -3.11 1.91 -3.48
C LEU A 300 -2.29 3.15 -3.09
N GLU A 301 -1.20 3.37 -3.82
CA GLU A 301 -0.42 4.61 -3.77
C GLU A 301 -0.53 5.36 -5.11
N GLY A 302 0.56 5.57 -5.84
CA GLY A 302 0.60 6.28 -7.12
C GLY A 302 0.05 5.49 -8.31
N GLY A 303 0.23 6.08 -9.49
CA GLY A 303 -0.28 5.60 -10.78
C GLY A 303 -1.20 6.64 -11.42
N TYR A 304 -0.70 7.37 -12.41
CA TYR A 304 -1.31 8.62 -12.90
C TYR A 304 -1.70 8.59 -14.37
N ASP A 305 -1.14 7.68 -15.19
CA ASP A 305 -1.75 7.30 -16.47
C ASP A 305 -2.93 6.36 -16.22
N LEU A 306 -4.13 6.81 -16.55
CA LEU A 306 -5.36 6.07 -16.22
C LEU A 306 -5.43 4.68 -16.89
N GLN A 307 -4.86 4.52 -18.08
CA GLN A 307 -4.81 3.23 -18.75
C GLN A 307 -3.75 2.32 -18.12
N GLY A 308 -2.55 2.84 -17.86
CA GLY A 308 -1.49 2.13 -17.16
C GLY A 308 -1.94 1.64 -15.79
N LEU A 309 -2.58 2.53 -15.01
CA LEU A 309 -3.16 2.22 -13.70
C LEU A 309 -4.21 1.10 -13.81
N SER A 310 -5.15 1.22 -14.74
CA SER A 310 -6.24 0.26 -14.91
C SER A 310 -5.73 -1.16 -15.22
N VAL A 311 -4.79 -1.31 -16.17
CA VAL A 311 -4.26 -2.62 -16.56
C VAL A 311 -3.34 -3.21 -15.49
N SER A 312 -2.56 -2.38 -14.80
CA SER A 312 -1.64 -2.81 -13.74
C SER A 312 -2.40 -3.26 -12.48
N VAL A 313 -3.43 -2.51 -12.06
CA VAL A 313 -4.32 -2.94 -10.97
C VAL A 313 -5.05 -4.22 -11.33
N ALA A 314 -5.51 -4.39 -12.57
CA ALA A 314 -6.14 -5.62 -13.02
C ALA A 314 -5.20 -6.82 -12.93
N ALA A 315 -3.93 -6.65 -13.29
CA ALA A 315 -2.91 -7.69 -13.18
C ALA A 315 -2.62 -8.05 -11.72
N HIS A 316 -2.43 -7.03 -10.87
CA HIS A 316 -2.23 -7.18 -9.43
C HIS A 316 -3.40 -7.93 -8.75
N VAL A 317 -4.62 -7.41 -8.88
CA VAL A 317 -5.82 -8.00 -8.27
C VAL A 317 -6.14 -9.37 -8.87
N GLY A 318 -5.92 -9.54 -10.18
CA GLY A 318 -6.05 -10.83 -10.84
C GLY A 318 -5.10 -11.89 -10.28
N ARG A 319 -3.90 -11.51 -9.85
CA ARG A 319 -2.95 -12.39 -9.16
C ARG A 319 -3.41 -12.71 -7.74
N LEU A 320 -3.88 -11.71 -6.98
CA LEU A 320 -4.42 -11.91 -5.64
C LEU A 320 -5.60 -12.91 -5.62
N LEU A 321 -6.46 -12.87 -6.65
CA LEU A 321 -7.61 -13.76 -6.79
C LEU A 321 -7.23 -15.21 -7.13
N LYS A 322 -6.08 -15.44 -7.75
CA LYS A 322 -5.65 -16.79 -8.18
C LYS A 322 -5.01 -17.61 -7.06
N GLY A 323 -4.53 -16.96 -6.02
CA GLY A 323 -3.81 -17.60 -4.91
C GLY A 323 -2.36 -17.83 -5.22
#